data_8ea1ed246808f608f99a45c33aa34077
#
_entry.id   8ea1ed246808f608f99a45c33aa34077
#
_cell.length_a   1.000
_cell.length_b   1.000
_cell.length_c   1.000
_cell.angle_alpha   90.00
_cell.angle_beta   90.00
_cell.angle_gamma   90.00
#
_symmetry.space_group_name_H-M   'P 1'
#
loop_
_entity.id
_entity.type
_entity.pdbx_description
1 polymer ?
#
loop_
_entity_poly.entity_id
_entity_poly.type
_entity_poly.pdbx_seq_one_letter_code
_entity_poly.pdbx_strand_id
1 'polypeptide(L)'
;HGYWNQPQANKESFVGEWFRTGDVAYINDGHLYVVDRIKQLIIRGGENIGCGEVEDALLDHPDVIEASVYGVPDERLGETVAATLYISADAKNVAISDYLQSKLAKFKVPEYLKLCTEQLPRIASGKIDKRRLRQEHIGDLGLPFDSHQ
;
A
#
# COMPACT_ATOMS: atom_id res chain seq x y z
N HIS A 1 -28.93 -6.49 12.08
CA HIS A 1 -27.58 -7.03 12.08
C HIS A 1 -26.57 -5.89 11.92
N GLY A 2 -25.42 -6.01 12.56
CA GLY A 2 -24.38 -4.97 12.52
C GLY A 2 -23.33 -5.19 13.61
N TYR A 3 -22.42 -4.24 13.77
CA TYR A 3 -21.44 -4.26 14.84
C TYR A 3 -22.08 -4.00 16.20
N TRP A 4 -21.76 -4.84 17.18
CA TRP A 4 -22.31 -4.74 18.53
C TRP A 4 -21.90 -3.42 19.20
N ASN A 5 -22.89 -2.69 19.70
CA ASN A 5 -22.71 -1.42 20.40
C ASN A 5 -21.83 -0.38 19.68
N GLN A 6 -21.89 -0.34 18.32
CA GLN A 6 -21.13 0.55 17.47
C GLN A 6 -22.05 1.29 16.47
N PRO A 7 -22.96 2.17 16.94
CA PRO A 7 -23.96 2.79 16.07
C PRO A 7 -23.34 3.65 14.96
N GLN A 8 -22.22 4.35 15.25
CA GLN A 8 -21.53 5.17 14.28
C GLN A 8 -20.89 4.30 13.20
N ALA A 9 -20.17 3.24 13.57
CA ALA A 9 -19.56 2.30 12.63
C ALA A 9 -20.63 1.62 11.75
N ASN A 10 -21.81 1.28 12.33
CA ASN A 10 -22.91 0.74 11.58
C ASN A 10 -23.45 1.73 10.54
N LYS A 11 -23.64 3.00 10.90
CA LYS A 11 -24.10 4.06 9.99
C LYS A 11 -23.14 4.24 8.80
N GLU A 12 -21.84 4.13 9.04
CA GLU A 12 -20.80 4.28 8.01
C GLU A 12 -20.66 3.04 7.13
N SER A 13 -20.86 1.84 7.72
CA SER A 13 -20.61 0.56 7.04
C SER A 13 -21.82 0.01 6.29
N PHE A 14 -23.03 0.50 6.57
CA PHE A 14 -24.25 -0.01 5.92
C PHE A 14 -25.00 1.07 5.15
N VAL A 15 -25.56 0.68 4.00
CA VAL A 15 -26.51 1.48 3.21
C VAL A 15 -27.75 0.63 3.00
N GLY A 16 -28.80 0.90 3.77
CA GLY A 16 -29.95 0.00 3.84
C GLY A 16 -29.52 -1.38 4.36
N GLU A 17 -29.75 -2.42 3.58
CA GLU A 17 -29.35 -3.80 3.90
C GLU A 17 -27.95 -4.18 3.39
N TRP A 18 -27.28 -3.29 2.65
CA TRP A 18 -25.99 -3.55 2.02
C TRP A 18 -24.83 -3.16 2.94
N PHE A 19 -23.88 -4.08 3.09
CA PHE A 19 -22.63 -3.85 3.81
C PHE A 19 -21.54 -3.36 2.85
N ARG A 20 -20.92 -2.23 3.17
CA ARG A 20 -19.75 -1.70 2.46
C ARG A 20 -18.51 -2.39 2.99
N THR A 21 -17.92 -3.27 2.20
CA THR A 21 -16.70 -4.00 2.59
C THR A 21 -15.47 -3.09 2.66
N GLY A 22 -15.46 -1.99 1.89
CA GLY A 22 -14.29 -1.13 1.71
C GLY A 22 -13.26 -1.72 0.76
N ASP A 23 -13.62 -2.79 0.05
CA ASP A 23 -12.76 -3.41 -0.95
C ASP A 23 -13.02 -2.81 -2.34
N VAL A 24 -11.97 -2.75 -3.16
CA VAL A 24 -12.05 -2.46 -4.59
C VAL A 24 -12.03 -3.78 -5.33
N ALA A 25 -13.00 -4.01 -6.18
CA ALA A 25 -13.12 -5.26 -6.90
C ALA A 25 -13.68 -5.02 -8.32
N TYR A 26 -13.44 -5.96 -9.22
CA TYR A 26 -14.10 -6.02 -10.52
C TYR A 26 -14.70 -7.41 -10.76
N ILE A 27 -15.65 -7.47 -11.69
CA ILE A 27 -16.27 -8.73 -12.10
C ILE A 27 -15.79 -9.05 -13.52
N ASN A 28 -15.26 -10.25 -13.71
CA ASN A 28 -14.91 -10.79 -15.03
C ASN A 28 -15.41 -12.23 -15.14
N ASP A 29 -16.12 -12.54 -16.23
CA ASP A 29 -16.73 -13.85 -16.49
C ASP A 29 -17.53 -14.42 -15.31
N GLY A 30 -18.26 -13.54 -14.59
CA GLY A 30 -19.08 -13.91 -13.44
C GLY A 30 -18.31 -14.16 -12.14
N HIS A 31 -16.98 -13.97 -12.14
CA HIS A 31 -16.13 -14.07 -10.95
C HIS A 31 -15.81 -12.69 -10.40
N LEU A 32 -15.84 -12.56 -9.06
CA LEU A 32 -15.44 -11.36 -8.36
C LEU A 32 -13.94 -11.42 -8.03
N TYR A 33 -13.21 -10.42 -8.48
CA TYR A 33 -11.78 -10.25 -8.19
C TYR A 33 -11.59 -9.05 -7.26
N VAL A 34 -11.16 -9.30 -6.03
CA VAL A 34 -10.80 -8.25 -5.07
C VAL A 34 -9.36 -7.82 -5.36
N VAL A 35 -9.18 -6.54 -5.64
CA VAL A 35 -7.89 -5.97 -6.09
C VAL A 35 -7.16 -5.28 -4.95
N ASP A 36 -7.89 -4.50 -4.12
CA ASP A 36 -7.30 -3.75 -3.03
C ASP A 36 -8.38 -3.25 -2.05
N ARG A 37 -7.97 -2.51 -1.04
CA ARG A 37 -8.83 -1.76 -0.12
C ARG A 37 -8.89 -0.29 -0.50
N ILE A 38 -10.08 0.32 -0.44
CA ILE A 38 -10.26 1.77 -0.72
C ILE A 38 -9.29 2.63 0.11
N LYS A 39 -9.11 2.28 1.41
CA LYS A 39 -8.19 2.99 2.32
C LYS A 39 -6.70 2.73 2.05
N GLN A 40 -6.37 1.82 1.15
CA GLN A 40 -4.99 1.50 0.77
C GLN A 40 -4.65 2.00 -0.64
N LEU A 41 -5.60 2.66 -1.32
CA LEU A 41 -5.31 3.31 -2.58
C LEU A 41 -4.45 4.55 -2.34
N ILE A 42 -3.40 4.69 -3.13
CA ILE A 42 -2.58 5.89 -3.21
C ILE A 42 -3.20 6.79 -4.28
N ILE A 43 -3.54 8.02 -3.91
CA ILE A 43 -4.15 8.99 -4.82
C ILE A 43 -3.08 9.95 -5.31
N ARG A 44 -2.46 9.62 -6.44
CA ARG A 44 -1.35 10.38 -7.03
C ARG A 44 -1.82 11.19 -8.23
N GLY A 45 -1.97 12.50 -8.03
CA GLY A 45 -2.37 13.41 -9.13
C GLY A 45 -3.70 13.06 -9.79
N GLY A 46 -4.64 12.46 -9.02
CA GLY A 46 -5.93 11.98 -9.52
C GLY A 46 -5.96 10.52 -9.98
N GLU A 47 -4.79 9.87 -10.08
CA GLU A 47 -4.70 8.44 -10.39
C GLU A 47 -4.81 7.61 -9.10
N ASN A 48 -5.60 6.54 -9.16
CA ASN A 48 -5.75 5.58 -8.07
C ASN A 48 -4.77 4.43 -8.28
N ILE A 49 -3.81 4.27 -7.36
CA ILE A 49 -2.80 3.23 -7.41
C ILE A 49 -3.07 2.23 -6.30
N GLY A 50 -3.30 0.97 -6.66
CA GLY A 50 -3.43 -0.14 -5.71
C GLY A 50 -2.06 -0.49 -5.12
N CYS A 51 -1.96 -0.53 -3.78
CA CYS A 51 -0.73 -0.97 -3.12
C CYS A 51 -0.39 -2.41 -3.48
N GLY A 52 -1.41 -3.29 -3.57
CA GLY A 52 -1.23 -4.72 -3.87
C GLY A 52 -0.54 -4.96 -5.21
N GLU A 53 -0.96 -4.26 -6.27
CA GLU A 53 -0.34 -4.38 -7.60
C GLU A 53 1.17 -4.05 -7.58
N VAL A 54 1.54 -3.02 -6.81
CA VAL A 54 2.94 -2.62 -6.70
C VAL A 54 3.72 -3.57 -5.79
N GLU A 55 3.11 -4.05 -4.70
CA GLU A 55 3.68 -5.07 -3.81
C GLU A 55 3.96 -6.37 -4.56
N ASP A 56 3.01 -6.85 -5.39
CA ASP A 56 3.18 -8.06 -6.20
C ASP A 56 4.34 -7.91 -7.18
N ALA A 57 4.42 -6.76 -7.89
CA ALA A 57 5.52 -6.50 -8.81
C ALA A 57 6.89 -6.43 -8.11
N LEU A 58 6.94 -5.92 -6.87
CA LEU A 58 8.14 -5.90 -6.05
C LEU A 58 8.55 -7.30 -5.59
N LEU A 59 7.59 -8.13 -5.17
CA LEU A 59 7.83 -9.50 -4.70
C LEU A 59 8.25 -10.45 -5.84
N ASP A 60 7.95 -10.12 -7.09
CA ASP A 60 8.47 -10.84 -8.26
C ASP A 60 10.01 -10.67 -8.44
N HIS A 61 10.61 -9.67 -7.77
CA HIS A 61 12.05 -9.46 -7.84
C HIS A 61 12.80 -10.48 -6.95
N PRO A 62 13.81 -11.20 -7.47
CA PRO A 62 14.47 -12.29 -6.75
C PRO A 62 15.13 -11.90 -5.42
N ASP A 63 15.51 -10.65 -5.27
CA ASP A 63 16.17 -10.15 -4.05
C ASP A 63 15.20 -9.56 -3.03
N VAL A 64 13.91 -9.43 -3.35
CA VAL A 64 12.87 -8.90 -2.44
C VAL A 64 12.20 -10.05 -1.71
N ILE A 65 12.29 -10.03 -0.37
CA ILE A 65 11.70 -11.05 0.51
C ILE A 65 10.33 -10.60 1.01
N GLU A 66 10.21 -9.32 1.39
CA GLU A 66 8.95 -8.70 1.79
C GLU A 66 8.87 -7.29 1.21
N ALA A 67 7.66 -6.87 0.88
CA ALA A 67 7.37 -5.53 0.40
C ALA A 67 6.17 -4.94 1.14
N SER A 68 6.22 -3.64 1.40
CA SER A 68 5.09 -2.87 1.91
C SER A 68 5.05 -1.53 1.19
N VAL A 69 3.95 -1.30 0.46
CA VAL A 69 3.73 -0.10 -0.38
C VAL A 69 2.68 0.79 0.26
N TYR A 70 2.90 2.08 0.25
CA TYR A 70 1.99 3.10 0.81
C TYR A 70 2.22 4.45 0.14
N GLY A 71 1.21 5.34 0.26
CA GLY A 71 1.33 6.73 -0.15
C GLY A 71 2.08 7.55 0.90
N VAL A 72 2.95 8.45 0.44
CA VAL A 72 3.53 9.51 1.27
C VAL A 72 3.15 10.86 0.69
N PRO A 73 3.08 11.94 1.51
CA PRO A 73 2.69 13.26 1.05
C PRO A 73 3.59 13.78 -0.07
N ASP A 74 2.96 14.39 -1.08
CA ASP A 74 3.63 15.12 -2.18
C ASP A 74 2.90 16.45 -2.39
N GLU A 75 3.64 17.56 -2.40
CA GLU A 75 3.08 18.92 -2.50
C GLU A 75 2.29 19.16 -3.79
N ARG A 76 2.68 18.54 -4.88
CA ARG A 76 2.07 18.74 -6.22
C ARG A 76 1.00 17.70 -6.54
N LEU A 77 1.22 16.47 -6.13
CA LEU A 77 0.39 15.31 -6.52
C LEU A 77 -0.56 14.84 -5.43
N GLY A 78 -0.50 15.45 -4.23
CA GLY A 78 -1.20 14.99 -3.04
C GLY A 78 -0.45 13.86 -2.36
N GLU A 79 -0.30 12.73 -3.05
CA GLU A 79 0.52 11.61 -2.62
C GLU A 79 1.46 11.15 -3.73
N THR A 80 2.56 10.49 -3.33
CA THR A 80 3.39 9.69 -4.23
C THR A 80 3.64 8.31 -3.64
N VAL A 81 4.07 7.37 -4.48
CA VAL A 81 4.29 5.98 -4.09
C VAL A 81 5.61 5.84 -3.35
N ALA A 82 5.56 5.23 -2.18
CA ALA A 82 6.73 4.82 -1.41
C ALA A 82 6.64 3.34 -1.02
N ALA A 83 7.79 2.71 -0.83
CA ALA A 83 7.85 1.32 -0.39
C ALA A 83 8.98 1.11 0.62
N THR A 84 8.73 0.21 1.58
CA THR A 84 9.77 -0.38 2.42
C THR A 84 9.90 -1.85 2.06
N LEU A 85 11.14 -2.28 1.83
CA LEU A 85 11.46 -3.62 1.35
C LEU A 85 12.40 -4.32 2.33
N TYR A 86 12.09 -5.57 2.66
CA TYR A 86 13.07 -6.48 3.22
C TYR A 86 13.74 -7.22 2.07
N ILE A 87 15.06 -7.05 1.93
CA ILE A 87 15.84 -7.61 0.84
C ILE A 87 16.83 -8.65 1.36
N SER A 88 17.24 -9.55 0.46
CA SER A 88 18.27 -10.54 0.76
C SER A 88 19.61 -9.85 1.13
N ALA A 89 20.32 -10.40 2.12
CA ALA A 89 21.63 -9.89 2.53
C ALA A 89 22.69 -9.98 1.40
N ASP A 90 22.46 -10.86 0.44
CA ASP A 90 23.33 -11.03 -0.74
C ASP A 90 22.96 -10.12 -1.90
N ALA A 91 21.90 -9.32 -1.76
CA ALA A 91 21.44 -8.38 -2.78
C ALA A 91 22.53 -7.36 -3.10
N LYS A 92 23.16 -7.50 -4.26
CA LYS A 92 24.20 -6.59 -4.77
C LYS A 92 23.55 -5.64 -5.77
N ASN A 93 23.47 -4.35 -5.45
CA ASN A 93 22.99 -3.31 -6.37
C ASN A 93 21.61 -3.61 -6.97
N VAL A 94 20.60 -3.53 -6.13
CA VAL A 94 19.24 -3.82 -6.54
C VAL A 94 18.71 -2.69 -7.41
N ALA A 95 18.77 -2.85 -8.73
CA ALA A 95 18.13 -1.95 -9.70
C ALA A 95 16.58 -2.16 -9.68
N ILE A 96 15.98 -2.13 -8.48
CA ILE A 96 14.55 -2.38 -8.29
C ILE A 96 13.73 -1.41 -9.14
N SER A 97 14.13 -0.14 -9.18
CA SER A 97 13.39 0.87 -9.97
C SER A 97 13.39 0.54 -11.46
N ASP A 98 14.52 0.10 -12.02
CA ASP A 98 14.61 -0.28 -13.43
C ASP A 98 13.79 -1.55 -13.72
N TYR A 99 13.84 -2.51 -12.81
CA TYR A 99 13.02 -3.71 -12.90
C TYR A 99 11.52 -3.37 -12.92
N LEU A 100 11.07 -2.52 -12.01
CA LEU A 100 9.67 -2.11 -11.92
C LEU A 100 9.21 -1.30 -13.13
N GLN A 101 10.07 -0.48 -13.74
CA GLN A 101 9.73 0.25 -14.96
C GLN A 101 9.38 -0.67 -16.14
N SER A 102 9.86 -1.90 -16.14
CA SER A 102 9.49 -2.90 -17.14
C SER A 102 8.14 -3.60 -16.85
N LYS A 103 7.65 -3.50 -15.61
CA LYS A 103 6.45 -4.21 -15.12
C LYS A 103 5.24 -3.28 -14.90
N LEU A 104 5.49 -2.04 -14.50
CA LEU A 104 4.48 -1.10 -14.07
C LEU A 104 4.48 0.18 -14.92
N ALA A 105 3.33 0.83 -14.99
CA ALA A 105 3.26 2.19 -15.52
C ALA A 105 4.13 3.13 -14.67
N LYS A 106 4.79 4.08 -15.31
CA LYS A 106 5.78 4.97 -14.68
C LYS A 106 5.27 5.65 -13.40
N PHE A 107 4.00 6.06 -13.38
CA PHE A 107 3.40 6.74 -12.23
C PHE A 107 3.14 5.82 -11.02
N LYS A 108 3.19 4.48 -11.21
CA LYS A 108 3.04 3.47 -10.15
C LYS A 108 4.37 3.06 -9.53
N VAL A 109 5.49 3.34 -10.20
CA VAL A 109 6.82 3.00 -9.68
C VAL A 109 7.10 3.83 -8.44
N PRO A 110 7.52 3.21 -7.30
CA PRO A 110 7.85 3.94 -6.10
C PRO A 110 8.93 4.99 -6.32
N GLU A 111 8.65 6.20 -5.90
CA GLU A 111 9.61 7.31 -5.91
C GLU A 111 10.60 7.20 -4.76
N TYR A 112 10.11 6.70 -3.62
CA TYR A 112 10.92 6.49 -2.43
C TYR A 112 10.97 5.01 -2.07
N LEU A 113 12.19 4.48 -1.95
CA LEU A 113 12.47 3.10 -1.55
C LEU A 113 13.31 3.09 -0.28
N LYS A 114 12.81 2.43 0.76
CA LYS A 114 13.56 2.14 1.98
C LYS A 114 13.92 0.66 2.00
N LEU A 115 15.21 0.35 2.02
CA LEU A 115 15.72 -1.02 2.03
C LEU A 115 16.10 -1.42 3.45
N CYS A 116 15.67 -2.59 3.87
CA CYS A 116 15.96 -3.19 5.17
C CYS A 116 16.57 -4.58 4.97
N THR A 117 17.45 -4.97 5.87
CA THR A 117 18.05 -6.32 5.91
C THR A 117 17.40 -7.19 7.00
N GLU A 118 16.34 -6.68 7.62
CA GLU A 118 15.58 -7.36 8.66
C GLU A 118 14.10 -7.44 8.25
N GLN A 119 13.41 -8.44 8.81
CA GLN A 119 11.99 -8.65 8.57
C GLN A 119 11.18 -7.40 8.96
N LEU A 120 10.18 -7.07 8.13
CA LEU A 120 9.33 -5.91 8.36
C LEU A 120 8.49 -6.06 9.63
N PRO A 121 8.23 -4.96 10.39
CA PRO A 121 7.46 -4.99 11.62
C PRO A 121 6.03 -5.48 11.37
N ARG A 122 5.50 -6.24 12.34
CA ARG A 122 4.18 -6.85 12.25
C ARG A 122 3.29 -6.44 13.42
N ILE A 123 2.00 -6.32 13.15
CA ILE A 123 0.96 -6.20 14.18
C ILE A 123 0.67 -7.57 14.82
N ALA A 124 -0.08 -7.59 15.91
CA ALA A 124 -0.40 -8.82 16.67
C ALA A 124 -1.06 -9.93 15.83
N SER A 125 -1.74 -9.60 14.74
CA SER A 125 -2.34 -10.57 13.81
C SER A 125 -1.34 -11.20 12.84
N GLY A 126 -0.05 -10.84 12.88
CA GLY A 126 1.00 -11.31 11.99
C GLY A 126 1.12 -10.55 10.66
N LYS A 127 0.23 -9.61 10.37
CA LYS A 127 0.32 -8.76 9.16
C LYS A 127 1.38 -7.69 9.32
N ILE A 128 2.03 -7.28 8.23
CA ILE A 128 2.98 -6.17 8.21
C ILE A 128 2.29 -4.90 8.75
N ASP A 129 2.96 -4.20 9.67
CA ASP A 129 2.51 -2.92 10.21
C ASP A 129 2.81 -1.78 9.22
N LYS A 130 2.02 -1.73 8.15
CA LYS A 130 2.12 -0.72 7.08
C LYS A 130 2.04 0.71 7.64
N ARG A 131 1.19 0.94 8.65
CA ARG A 131 1.02 2.27 9.25
C ARG A 131 2.32 2.74 9.92
N ARG A 132 2.94 1.89 10.70
CA ARG A 132 4.23 2.17 11.34
C ARG A 132 5.31 2.46 10.30
N LEU A 133 5.44 1.60 9.28
CA LEU A 133 6.42 1.80 8.21
C LEU A 133 6.24 3.13 7.48
N ARG A 134 4.99 3.48 7.14
CA ARG A 134 4.67 4.77 6.52
C ARG A 134 5.10 5.95 7.40
N GLN A 135 4.79 5.90 8.69
CA GLN A 135 5.14 6.97 9.63
C GLN A 135 6.65 7.16 9.77
N GLU A 136 7.38 6.06 9.92
CA GLU A 136 8.85 6.07 10.00
C GLU A 136 9.46 6.63 8.71
N HIS A 137 8.98 6.21 7.54
CA HIS A 137 9.51 6.66 6.25
C HIS A 137 9.23 8.16 6.00
N ILE A 138 8.03 8.66 6.35
CA ILE A 138 7.71 10.10 6.29
C ILE A 138 8.66 10.90 7.19
N GLY A 139 8.95 10.42 8.40
CA GLY A 139 9.90 11.04 9.32
C GLY A 139 11.32 11.06 8.75
N ASP A 140 11.79 9.95 8.18
CA ASP A 140 13.11 9.85 7.56
C ASP A 140 13.29 10.80 6.37
N LEU A 141 12.22 11.00 5.59
CA LEU A 141 12.20 11.91 4.44
C LEU A 141 12.00 13.39 4.83
N GLY A 142 11.67 13.68 6.09
CA GLY A 142 11.36 15.04 6.55
C GLY A 142 10.09 15.63 5.91
N LEU A 143 9.17 14.79 5.46
CA LEU A 143 7.92 15.21 4.84
C LEU A 143 6.90 15.66 5.89
N PRO A 144 5.96 16.56 5.54
CA PRO A 144 4.90 16.97 6.45
C PRO A 144 4.02 15.78 6.83
N PHE A 145 3.70 15.67 8.12
CA PHE A 145 2.83 14.59 8.61
C PHE A 145 1.37 14.93 8.33
N ASP A 146 0.70 14.13 7.52
CA ASP A 146 -0.74 14.27 7.31
C ASP A 146 -1.51 13.51 8.39
N SER A 147 -2.24 14.25 9.25
CA SER A 147 -3.01 13.69 10.36
C SER A 147 -4.38 13.13 9.97
N HIS A 148 -4.71 13.09 8.67
CA HIS A 148 -6.06 12.79 8.17
C HIS A 148 -6.27 11.37 7.60
N GLN A 149 -5.34 10.41 7.87
CA GLN A 149 -5.56 8.99 7.50
C GLN A 149 -5.47 8.05 8.68
#